data_9c0e3705eed26019bc06efe29c71094a
#
_entry.id   9c0e3705eed26019bc06efe29c71094a
#
_cell.length_a   1.000
_cell.length_b   1.000
_cell.length_c   1.000
_cell.angle_alpha   90.00
_cell.angle_beta   90.00
_cell.angle_gamma   90.00
#
_symmetry.space_group_name_H-M   'P 1'
#
loop_
_entity.id
_entity.type
_entity.pdbx_description
1 polymer ?
#
loop_
_entity_poly.entity_id
_entity_poly.type
_entity_poly.pdbx_seq_one_letter_code
_entity_poly.pdbx_strand_id
1 'polypeptide(L)'
;MTMTKKQYLNLLVNEFHSATMATIGADGHPVTRIIDLMLWDESGVYFLTAKGKSLYTQLMEQKFIALSATAEKRAISLRGKIKNIHSEKLEEIFERNPYMKGIYPGDTKIDACTADNAKKSAQNKLLKRGISMTKKERLIFLIQTLLKESPEYHNTPIPKGLPEQRMLLRALMNVRAPKPIDEIFLQVQNEYLQEAIEEKGVTDLHDLTPVKDNLYVWQGDITTLRCDAIVNAANSQMTGCYIPGHTCIDNCIHTYAGVQLRYDCFQKMQKQGFEEPTGQAKITPAYNLPCRYVLHTVGPIINGHLTKKDCDLLAGCYTSCLQLATDYHLESVAFCCISTGVFHFPNEKAAEIAIASTTDFLKQNDT
;
A
#
# COMPACT_ATOMS: atom_id res chain seq x y z
N MET A 1 -16.00 -1.23 5.97
CA MET A 1 -16.19 -2.59 6.55
C MET A 1 -15.68 -3.60 5.55
N THR A 2 -14.68 -4.37 5.92
CA THR A 2 -14.19 -5.47 5.09
C THR A 2 -15.27 -6.54 5.03
N MET A 3 -15.71 -6.92 3.85
CA MET A 3 -16.70 -7.98 3.69
C MET A 3 -16.15 -9.30 4.24
N THR A 4 -16.95 -10.02 4.99
CA THR A 4 -16.61 -11.36 5.47
C THR A 4 -16.65 -12.37 4.33
N LYS A 5 -16.01 -13.54 4.48
CA LYS A 5 -16.13 -14.66 3.52
C LYS A 5 -17.60 -14.95 3.17
N LYS A 6 -18.47 -15.02 4.18
CA LYS A 6 -19.91 -15.26 3.98
C LYS A 6 -20.58 -14.19 3.12
N GLN A 7 -20.27 -12.92 3.36
CA GLN A 7 -20.80 -11.81 2.56
C GLN A 7 -20.35 -11.87 1.09
N TYR A 8 -19.07 -12.25 0.83
CA TYR A 8 -18.57 -12.43 -0.53
C TYR A 8 -19.25 -13.60 -1.26
N LEU A 9 -19.39 -14.75 -0.60
CA LEU A 9 -20.03 -15.91 -1.19
C LEU A 9 -21.51 -15.65 -1.45
N ASN A 10 -22.20 -14.96 -0.52
CA ASN A 10 -23.57 -14.53 -0.68
C ASN A 10 -23.72 -13.58 -1.89
N LEU A 11 -22.86 -12.60 -2.02
CA LEU A 11 -22.85 -11.64 -3.11
C LEU A 11 -22.66 -12.36 -4.47
N LEU A 12 -21.70 -13.29 -4.55
CA LEU A 12 -21.45 -14.06 -5.76
C LEU A 12 -22.66 -14.88 -6.23
N VAL A 13 -23.36 -15.51 -5.33
CA VAL A 13 -24.47 -16.42 -5.68
C VAL A 13 -25.79 -15.67 -5.82
N ASN A 14 -26.11 -14.78 -4.90
CA ASN A 14 -27.45 -14.19 -4.82
C ASN A 14 -27.59 -12.86 -5.57
N GLU A 15 -26.47 -12.13 -5.80
CA GLU A 15 -26.51 -10.85 -6.53
C GLU A 15 -25.89 -10.95 -7.93
N PHE A 16 -24.75 -11.62 -8.09
CA PHE A 16 -24.14 -11.79 -9.41
C PHE A 16 -24.69 -13.00 -10.16
N HIS A 17 -24.91 -14.08 -9.47
CA HIS A 17 -25.41 -15.36 -9.94
C HIS A 17 -24.55 -16.02 -11.03
N SER A 18 -24.18 -15.31 -12.09
CA SER A 18 -23.33 -15.81 -13.18
C SER A 18 -21.90 -15.30 -13.06
N ALA A 19 -20.93 -16.15 -13.37
CA ALA A 19 -19.50 -15.83 -13.34
C ALA A 19 -18.79 -16.39 -14.57
N THR A 20 -17.74 -15.70 -15.01
CA THR A 20 -16.78 -16.23 -15.97
C THR A 20 -15.79 -17.13 -15.26
N MET A 21 -15.76 -18.40 -15.62
CA MET A 21 -14.78 -19.38 -15.14
C MET A 21 -13.64 -19.52 -16.14
N ALA A 22 -12.41 -19.52 -15.67
CA ALA A 22 -11.22 -19.82 -16.46
C ALA A 22 -10.64 -21.18 -16.07
N THR A 23 -10.33 -21.99 -17.07
CA THR A 23 -9.65 -23.30 -17.01
C THR A 23 -8.56 -23.33 -18.09
N ILE A 24 -7.71 -24.34 -18.11
CA ILE A 24 -6.74 -24.58 -19.19
C ILE A 24 -7.29 -25.64 -20.13
N GLY A 25 -7.29 -25.36 -21.43
CA GLY A 25 -7.71 -26.30 -22.48
C GLY A 25 -6.68 -27.43 -22.69
N ALA A 26 -7.08 -28.44 -23.46
CA ALA A 26 -6.18 -29.55 -23.82
C ALA A 26 -4.96 -29.07 -24.65
N ASP A 27 -5.07 -27.93 -25.30
CA ASP A 27 -3.99 -27.28 -26.06
C ASP A 27 -3.06 -26.40 -25.18
N GLY A 28 -3.26 -26.40 -23.86
CA GLY A 28 -2.48 -25.61 -22.90
C GLY A 28 -2.89 -24.13 -22.82
N HIS A 29 -3.87 -23.69 -23.59
CA HIS A 29 -4.35 -22.30 -23.57
C HIS A 29 -5.50 -22.07 -22.60
N PRO A 30 -5.65 -20.86 -22.03
CA PRO A 30 -6.78 -20.51 -21.18
C PRO A 30 -8.12 -20.55 -21.94
N VAL A 31 -9.10 -21.24 -21.38
CA VAL A 31 -10.47 -21.29 -21.88
C VAL A 31 -11.40 -20.67 -20.86
N THR A 32 -12.28 -19.78 -21.29
CA THR A 32 -13.26 -19.13 -20.42
C THR A 32 -14.66 -19.55 -20.75
N ARG A 33 -15.52 -19.68 -19.73
CA ARG A 33 -16.95 -20.01 -19.86
C ARG A 33 -17.75 -19.23 -18.82
N ILE A 34 -18.98 -18.90 -19.17
CA ILE A 34 -19.94 -18.40 -18.19
C ILE A 34 -20.58 -19.60 -17.50
N ILE A 35 -20.64 -19.56 -16.19
CA ILE A 35 -21.31 -20.55 -15.36
C ILE A 35 -22.24 -19.85 -14.36
N ASP A 36 -23.30 -20.51 -13.95
CA ASP A 36 -24.16 -20.04 -12.89
C ASP A 36 -23.69 -20.61 -11.56
N LEU A 37 -23.61 -19.75 -10.55
CA LEU A 37 -23.28 -20.09 -9.18
C LEU A 37 -24.58 -20.32 -8.41
N MET A 38 -24.85 -21.56 -8.03
CA MET A 38 -26.16 -22.02 -7.62
C MET A 38 -26.45 -21.97 -6.14
N LEU A 39 -25.40 -22.15 -5.35
CA LEU A 39 -25.46 -22.28 -3.91
C LEU A 39 -24.14 -21.84 -3.29
N TRP A 40 -24.16 -21.45 -2.02
CA TRP A 40 -22.94 -21.23 -1.22
C TRP A 40 -23.15 -21.67 0.22
N ASP A 41 -22.05 -22.11 0.86
CA ASP A 41 -21.94 -22.32 2.28
C ASP A 41 -20.50 -22.06 2.76
N GLU A 42 -20.14 -22.49 3.97
CA GLU A 42 -18.78 -22.29 4.51
C GLU A 42 -17.69 -23.02 3.73
N SER A 43 -18.05 -24.07 2.97
CA SER A 43 -17.11 -24.81 2.11
C SER A 43 -16.80 -24.07 0.81
N GLY A 44 -17.69 -23.23 0.29
CA GLY A 44 -17.45 -22.45 -0.94
C GLY A 44 -18.71 -22.15 -1.74
N VAL A 45 -18.51 -21.93 -3.06
CA VAL A 45 -19.61 -21.78 -4.03
C VAL A 45 -19.81 -23.07 -4.82
N TYR A 46 -21.06 -23.36 -5.18
CA TYR A 46 -21.46 -24.58 -5.88
C TYR A 46 -21.99 -24.25 -7.26
N PHE A 47 -21.64 -25.07 -8.24
CA PHE A 47 -22.12 -25.01 -9.60
C PHE A 47 -22.26 -26.45 -10.16
N LEU A 48 -22.99 -26.58 -11.27
CA LEU A 48 -23.24 -27.85 -11.90
C LEU A 48 -22.44 -28.03 -13.20
N THR A 49 -21.98 -29.25 -13.46
CA THR A 49 -21.42 -29.64 -14.73
C THR A 49 -21.81 -31.07 -15.09
N ALA A 50 -21.99 -31.36 -16.37
CA ALA A 50 -22.33 -32.70 -16.83
C ALA A 50 -21.06 -33.51 -17.16
N LYS A 51 -21.06 -34.79 -16.80
CA LYS A 51 -20.05 -35.76 -17.24
C LYS A 51 -20.08 -35.85 -18.78
N GLY A 52 -18.86 -35.84 -19.37
CA GLY A 52 -18.73 -35.82 -20.82
C GLY A 52 -18.54 -34.42 -21.44
N LYS A 53 -18.77 -33.33 -20.69
CA LYS A 53 -18.36 -31.99 -21.14
C LYS A 53 -16.87 -31.76 -20.92
N SER A 54 -16.22 -31.04 -21.84
CA SER A 54 -14.81 -30.67 -21.71
C SER A 54 -14.49 -29.95 -20.40
N LEU A 55 -15.44 -29.13 -19.90
CA LEU A 55 -15.33 -28.48 -18.60
C LEU A 55 -15.18 -29.50 -17.46
N TYR A 56 -15.97 -30.58 -17.44
CA TYR A 56 -15.88 -31.61 -16.41
C TYR A 56 -14.49 -32.23 -16.37
N THR A 57 -13.97 -32.64 -17.54
CA THR A 57 -12.62 -33.21 -17.64
C THR A 57 -11.55 -32.24 -17.13
N GLN A 58 -11.59 -30.99 -17.58
CA GLN A 58 -10.63 -29.97 -17.16
C GLN A 58 -10.66 -29.72 -15.65
N LEU A 59 -11.86 -29.68 -15.03
CA LEU A 59 -12.00 -29.50 -13.58
C LEU A 59 -11.44 -30.69 -12.77
N MET A 60 -11.64 -31.92 -13.27
CA MET A 60 -11.17 -33.13 -12.59
C MET A 60 -9.66 -33.29 -12.71
N GLU A 61 -9.06 -32.87 -13.81
CA GLU A 61 -7.61 -32.93 -14.03
C GLU A 61 -6.85 -31.81 -13.33
N GLN A 62 -7.30 -30.57 -13.47
CA GLN A 62 -6.59 -29.37 -12.99
C GLN A 62 -6.83 -29.11 -11.50
N LYS A 63 -7.97 -29.52 -10.97
CA LYS A 63 -8.37 -29.35 -9.54
C LYS A 63 -8.30 -27.92 -9.02
N PHE A 64 -8.20 -26.93 -9.88
CA PHE A 64 -8.07 -25.52 -9.55
C PHE A 64 -8.78 -24.65 -10.58
N ILE A 65 -9.46 -23.60 -10.12
CA ILE A 65 -10.17 -22.63 -10.99
C ILE A 65 -9.94 -21.18 -10.60
N ALA A 66 -10.25 -20.31 -11.56
CA ALA A 66 -10.46 -18.89 -11.32
C ALA A 66 -11.85 -18.49 -11.82
N LEU A 67 -12.59 -17.78 -10.98
CA LEU A 67 -13.90 -17.20 -11.29
C LEU A 67 -13.83 -15.69 -11.25
N SER A 68 -14.56 -15.03 -12.14
CA SER A 68 -14.75 -13.57 -12.12
C SER A 68 -16.21 -13.24 -12.46
N ALA A 69 -16.84 -12.42 -11.62
CA ALA A 69 -18.19 -11.92 -11.82
C ALA A 69 -18.21 -10.39 -11.74
N THR A 70 -19.04 -9.75 -12.57
CA THR A 70 -19.15 -8.29 -12.62
C THR A 70 -20.62 -7.90 -12.76
N ALA A 71 -21.13 -7.03 -11.90
CA ALA A 71 -22.43 -6.41 -12.00
C ALA A 71 -22.43 -5.02 -11.37
N GLU A 72 -23.17 -4.05 -11.92
CA GLU A 72 -23.39 -2.71 -11.36
C GLU A 72 -22.13 -2.01 -10.83
N LYS A 73 -21.07 -1.98 -11.64
CA LYS A 73 -19.76 -1.40 -11.28
C LYS A 73 -18.99 -2.12 -10.16
N ARG A 74 -19.43 -3.32 -9.76
CA ARG A 74 -18.74 -4.20 -8.81
C ARG A 74 -18.15 -5.39 -9.55
N ALA A 75 -16.95 -5.81 -9.19
CA ALA A 75 -16.29 -7.00 -9.72
C ALA A 75 -15.77 -7.87 -8.58
N ILE A 76 -15.98 -9.18 -8.68
CA ILE A 76 -15.46 -10.16 -7.73
C ILE A 76 -14.68 -11.22 -8.48
N SER A 77 -13.53 -11.61 -7.97
CA SER A 77 -12.77 -12.76 -8.44
C SER A 77 -12.53 -13.73 -7.30
N LEU A 78 -12.68 -15.01 -7.58
CA LEU A 78 -12.41 -16.11 -6.65
C LEU A 78 -11.43 -17.08 -7.32
N ARG A 79 -10.45 -17.55 -6.57
CA ARG A 79 -9.57 -18.65 -6.96
C ARG A 79 -9.67 -19.72 -5.90
N GLY A 80 -9.80 -20.97 -6.31
CA GLY A 80 -9.98 -22.05 -5.36
C GLY A 80 -9.69 -23.42 -5.94
N LYS A 81 -9.58 -24.39 -5.03
CA LYS A 81 -9.50 -25.80 -5.40
C LYS A 81 -10.92 -26.29 -5.70
N ILE A 82 -11.04 -27.16 -6.70
CA ILE A 82 -12.27 -27.84 -7.02
C ILE A 82 -12.35 -29.16 -6.25
N LYS A 83 -13.49 -29.40 -5.67
CA LYS A 83 -13.91 -30.70 -5.15
C LYS A 83 -15.18 -31.11 -5.86
N ASN A 84 -15.17 -32.28 -6.48
CA ASN A 84 -16.40 -32.90 -6.97
C ASN A 84 -17.13 -33.52 -5.77
N ILE A 85 -18.35 -33.09 -5.54
CA ILE A 85 -19.22 -33.60 -4.46
C ILE A 85 -20.33 -34.50 -4.98
N HIS A 86 -20.27 -34.88 -6.27
CA HIS A 86 -21.22 -35.77 -6.92
C HIS A 86 -22.69 -35.30 -6.74
N SER A 87 -23.52 -36.12 -6.11
CA SER A 87 -24.96 -35.83 -5.91
C SER A 87 -25.24 -35.11 -4.57
N GLU A 88 -24.27 -34.86 -3.70
CA GLU A 88 -24.48 -34.40 -2.32
C GLU A 88 -25.22 -33.08 -2.31
N LYS A 89 -25.39 -32.24 -3.07
CA LYS A 89 -26.10 -30.97 -3.00
C LYS A 89 -27.12 -30.77 -4.15
N LEU A 90 -27.33 -31.81 -4.97
CA LEU A 90 -28.13 -31.66 -6.17
C LEU A 90 -29.60 -31.30 -5.86
N GLU A 91 -30.20 -31.92 -4.85
CA GLU A 91 -31.58 -31.66 -4.45
C GLU A 91 -31.75 -30.18 -4.03
N GLU A 92 -30.90 -29.71 -3.10
CA GLU A 92 -30.90 -28.32 -2.62
C GLU A 92 -30.64 -27.31 -3.78
N ILE A 93 -29.72 -27.63 -4.70
CA ILE A 93 -29.42 -26.78 -5.86
C ILE A 93 -30.65 -26.70 -6.78
N PHE A 94 -31.31 -27.81 -7.09
CA PHE A 94 -32.50 -27.83 -7.94
C PHE A 94 -33.72 -27.19 -7.29
N GLU A 95 -33.87 -27.27 -5.99
CA GLU A 95 -34.94 -26.57 -5.25
C GLU A 95 -34.76 -25.05 -5.34
N ARG A 96 -33.54 -24.56 -5.13
CA ARG A 96 -33.25 -23.12 -5.21
C ARG A 96 -33.16 -22.57 -6.62
N ASN A 97 -32.89 -23.43 -7.62
CA ASN A 97 -32.72 -23.07 -9.03
C ASN A 97 -33.59 -23.96 -9.93
N PRO A 98 -34.95 -23.85 -9.89
CA PRO A 98 -35.83 -24.76 -10.60
C PRO A 98 -35.63 -24.80 -12.11
N TYR A 99 -35.17 -23.71 -12.72
CA TYR A 99 -34.89 -23.61 -14.15
C TYR A 99 -33.81 -24.59 -14.64
N MET A 100 -32.94 -25.03 -13.75
CA MET A 100 -31.86 -25.97 -14.06
C MET A 100 -32.37 -27.37 -14.46
N LYS A 101 -33.61 -27.74 -14.04
CA LYS A 101 -34.24 -28.99 -14.49
C LYS A 101 -34.49 -29.01 -16.01
N GLY A 102 -34.72 -27.83 -16.61
CA GLY A 102 -34.86 -27.69 -18.06
C GLY A 102 -33.52 -27.77 -18.82
N ILE A 103 -32.43 -27.35 -18.19
CA ILE A 103 -31.09 -27.40 -18.77
C ILE A 103 -30.49 -28.82 -18.67
N TYR A 104 -30.82 -29.53 -17.60
CA TYR A 104 -30.34 -30.90 -17.33
C TYR A 104 -31.53 -31.83 -17.12
N PRO A 105 -32.17 -32.35 -18.20
CA PRO A 105 -33.27 -33.30 -18.10
C PRO A 105 -32.83 -34.63 -17.52
N GLY A 106 -33.77 -35.38 -16.94
CA GLY A 106 -33.63 -36.51 -16.00
C GLY A 106 -32.53 -37.58 -16.21
N ASP A 107 -32.10 -37.78 -17.46
CA ASP A 107 -31.04 -38.79 -17.76
C ASP A 107 -29.65 -38.21 -17.85
N THR A 108 -29.46 -36.90 -17.60
CA THR A 108 -28.16 -36.27 -17.68
C THR A 108 -27.35 -36.60 -16.43
N LYS A 109 -26.18 -37.25 -16.57
CA LYS A 109 -25.25 -37.52 -15.49
C LYS A 109 -24.56 -36.22 -15.05
N ILE A 110 -25.11 -35.58 -14.03
CA ILE A 110 -24.66 -34.30 -13.49
C ILE A 110 -23.87 -34.54 -12.20
N ASP A 111 -22.81 -33.78 -12.01
CA ASP A 111 -22.13 -33.66 -10.71
C ASP A 111 -22.17 -32.21 -10.23
N ALA A 112 -22.38 -32.05 -8.94
CA ALA A 112 -22.13 -30.78 -8.27
C ALA A 112 -20.66 -30.65 -7.94
N CYS A 113 -20.10 -29.48 -8.22
CA CYS A 113 -18.73 -29.13 -7.87
C CYS A 113 -18.73 -27.95 -6.92
N THR A 114 -17.89 -28.00 -5.89
CA THR A 114 -17.62 -26.86 -5.02
C THR A 114 -16.23 -26.31 -5.27
N ALA A 115 -16.13 -25.00 -5.32
CA ALA A 115 -14.85 -24.29 -5.27
C ALA A 115 -14.57 -23.91 -3.83
N ASP A 116 -13.67 -24.66 -3.19
CA ASP A 116 -13.20 -24.38 -1.85
C ASP A 116 -12.22 -23.21 -1.88
N ASN A 117 -12.46 -22.26 -1.00
CA ASN A 117 -11.73 -21.01 -0.93
C ASN A 117 -10.35 -21.23 -0.30
N ALA A 118 -9.31 -21.26 -1.11
CA ALA A 118 -7.95 -21.12 -0.61
C ALA A 118 -7.84 -19.78 0.14
N LYS A 119 -7.63 -19.84 1.45
CA LYS A 119 -7.39 -18.68 2.31
C LYS A 119 -6.48 -17.66 1.61
N LYS A 120 -6.91 -16.39 1.51
CA LYS A 120 -6.13 -15.19 1.15
C LYS A 120 -6.16 -14.64 -0.28
N SER A 121 -7.00 -15.04 -1.23
CA SER A 121 -6.98 -14.32 -2.51
C SER A 121 -8.26 -13.57 -2.90
N ALA A 122 -9.32 -13.66 -2.12
CA ALA A 122 -10.56 -12.90 -2.38
C ALA A 122 -10.45 -11.40 -2.04
N GLN A 123 -9.46 -11.00 -1.28
CA GLN A 123 -9.27 -9.60 -0.86
C GLN A 123 -8.59 -8.71 -1.89
N ASN A 124 -7.87 -9.26 -2.87
CA ASN A 124 -6.95 -8.46 -3.70
C ASN A 124 -7.38 -8.24 -5.15
N LYS A 125 -8.63 -8.46 -5.55
CA LYS A 125 -9.06 -8.26 -6.95
C LYS A 125 -10.35 -7.49 -7.20
N LEU A 126 -10.97 -6.89 -6.21
CA LEU A 126 -11.84 -5.73 -6.43
C LEU A 126 -11.06 -4.56 -7.08
N LEU A 127 -9.75 -4.67 -7.08
CA LEU A 127 -8.82 -3.58 -7.29
C LEU A 127 -8.01 -3.66 -8.61
N LYS A 128 -7.99 -4.77 -9.32
CA LYS A 128 -7.17 -4.90 -10.55
C LYS A 128 -7.93 -4.78 -11.87
N ARG A 129 -9.21 -4.46 -11.87
CA ARG A 129 -9.89 -3.94 -13.06
C ARG A 129 -10.56 -2.62 -12.71
N GLY A 130 -9.73 -1.59 -12.77
CA GLY A 130 -10.11 -0.22 -13.07
C GLY A 130 -11.50 0.21 -12.56
N ILE A 131 -11.61 0.57 -11.28
CA ILE A 131 -12.29 1.82 -11.03
C ILE A 131 -11.36 2.82 -11.70
N SER A 132 -11.62 3.14 -12.96
CA SER A 132 -10.94 4.24 -13.65
C SER A 132 -11.43 5.53 -12.99
N MET A 133 -10.97 5.75 -11.75
CA MET A 133 -11.21 7.01 -11.06
C MET A 133 -10.31 8.05 -11.69
N THR A 134 -10.89 9.14 -12.10
CA THR A 134 -10.10 10.33 -12.40
C THR A 134 -9.35 10.78 -11.14
N LYS A 135 -8.27 11.52 -11.28
CA LYS A 135 -7.52 12.09 -10.16
C LYS A 135 -8.41 12.85 -9.18
N LYS A 136 -9.40 13.59 -9.71
CA LYS A 136 -10.39 14.31 -8.90
C LYS A 136 -11.29 13.37 -8.08
N GLU A 137 -11.75 12.29 -8.68
CA GLU A 137 -12.57 11.29 -7.98
C GLU A 137 -11.75 10.58 -6.88
N ARG A 138 -10.48 10.24 -7.16
CA ARG A 138 -9.55 9.70 -6.13
C ARG A 138 -9.41 10.68 -4.97
N LEU A 139 -9.17 11.95 -5.24
CA LEU A 139 -9.06 13.00 -4.23
C LEU A 139 -10.29 13.06 -3.32
N ILE A 140 -11.48 13.10 -3.91
CA ILE A 140 -12.75 13.16 -3.17
C ILE A 140 -12.97 11.88 -2.35
N PHE A 141 -12.70 10.70 -2.92
CA PHE A 141 -12.80 9.43 -2.21
C PHE A 141 -11.91 9.38 -0.97
N LEU A 142 -10.65 9.80 -1.10
CA LEU A 142 -9.68 9.84 0.01
C LEU A 142 -10.14 10.80 1.12
N ILE A 143 -10.59 12.01 0.76
CA ILE A 143 -11.12 12.98 1.72
C ILE A 143 -12.33 12.40 2.46
N GLN A 144 -13.31 11.87 1.72
CA GLN A 144 -14.54 11.31 2.31
C GLN A 144 -14.25 10.15 3.26
N THR A 145 -13.29 9.30 2.91
CA THR A 145 -12.90 8.16 3.75
C THR A 145 -12.25 8.63 5.04
N LEU A 146 -11.32 9.58 4.97
CA LEU A 146 -10.64 10.11 6.15
C LEU A 146 -11.59 10.91 7.06
N LEU A 147 -12.52 11.68 6.51
CA LEU A 147 -13.57 12.36 7.28
C LEU A 147 -14.46 11.35 8.02
N LYS A 148 -14.84 10.25 7.40
CA LYS A 148 -15.62 9.17 8.05
C LYS A 148 -14.86 8.46 9.16
N GLU A 149 -13.54 8.35 9.04
CA GLU A 149 -12.69 7.74 10.06
C GLU A 149 -12.57 8.55 11.34
N SER A 150 -12.77 9.86 11.28
CA SER A 150 -12.45 10.81 12.36
C SER A 150 -13.72 11.51 12.82
N PRO A 151 -14.29 11.13 13.99
CA PRO A 151 -15.50 11.77 14.52
C PRO A 151 -15.39 13.30 14.64
N GLU A 152 -14.18 13.77 14.97
CA GLU A 152 -13.90 15.22 15.13
C GLU A 152 -14.05 16.01 13.82
N TYR A 153 -13.80 15.38 12.67
CA TYR A 153 -13.82 16.04 11.35
C TYR A 153 -14.99 15.61 10.48
N HIS A 154 -15.87 14.73 10.96
CA HIS A 154 -16.96 14.13 10.21
C HIS A 154 -17.86 15.15 9.48
N ASN A 155 -18.11 16.30 10.09
CA ASN A 155 -18.97 17.36 9.56
C ASN A 155 -18.19 18.44 8.78
N THR A 156 -16.89 18.27 8.54
CA THR A 156 -16.11 19.23 7.76
C THR A 156 -16.58 19.27 6.31
N PRO A 157 -17.01 20.42 5.79
CA PRO A 157 -17.46 20.53 4.41
C PRO A 157 -16.28 20.36 3.45
N ILE A 158 -16.49 19.61 2.36
CA ILE A 158 -15.49 19.47 1.31
C ILE A 158 -15.52 20.73 0.43
N PRO A 159 -14.41 21.48 0.30
CA PRO A 159 -14.34 22.66 -0.54
C PRO A 159 -14.67 22.38 -2.01
N LYS A 160 -15.12 23.40 -2.76
CA LYS A 160 -15.38 23.26 -4.21
C LYS A 160 -14.11 23.35 -5.06
N GLY A 161 -13.14 24.14 -4.62
CA GLY A 161 -11.89 24.38 -5.34
C GLY A 161 -10.89 23.23 -5.20
N LEU A 162 -10.18 22.89 -6.26
CA LEU A 162 -9.20 21.82 -6.28
C LEU A 162 -8.00 22.07 -5.34
N PRO A 163 -7.44 23.30 -5.25
CA PRO A 163 -6.36 23.57 -4.31
C PRO A 163 -6.77 23.34 -2.86
N GLU A 164 -7.95 23.81 -2.44
CA GLU A 164 -8.47 23.65 -1.10
C GLU A 164 -8.80 22.19 -0.78
N GLN A 165 -9.26 21.42 -1.75
CA GLN A 165 -9.44 19.97 -1.61
C GLN A 165 -8.11 19.24 -1.38
N ARG A 166 -7.05 19.60 -2.11
CA ARG A 166 -5.69 19.06 -1.91
C ARG A 166 -5.15 19.41 -0.51
N MET A 167 -5.37 20.65 -0.05
CA MET A 167 -5.00 21.08 1.29
C MET A 167 -5.77 20.30 2.37
N LEU A 168 -7.06 20.09 2.19
CA LEU A 168 -7.89 19.31 3.11
C LEU A 168 -7.42 17.85 3.17
N LEU A 169 -7.17 17.20 2.03
CA LEU A 169 -6.63 15.84 2.02
C LEU A 169 -5.31 15.77 2.80
N ARG A 170 -4.37 16.68 2.52
CA ARG A 170 -3.09 16.73 3.22
C ARG A 170 -3.29 16.91 4.74
N ALA A 171 -4.13 17.84 5.16
CA ALA A 171 -4.44 18.09 6.56
C ALA A 171 -4.98 16.82 7.25
N LEU A 172 -5.94 16.15 6.63
CA LEU A 172 -6.54 14.91 7.16
C LEU A 172 -5.50 13.77 7.24
N MET A 173 -4.62 13.62 6.26
CA MET A 173 -3.53 12.66 6.32
C MET A 173 -2.54 12.98 7.45
N ASN A 174 -2.27 14.28 7.68
CA ASN A 174 -1.33 14.70 8.73
C ASN A 174 -1.86 14.41 10.13
N VAL A 175 -3.14 14.59 10.40
CA VAL A 175 -3.75 14.37 11.72
C VAL A 175 -4.20 12.93 11.96
N ARG A 176 -4.20 12.10 10.92
CA ARG A 176 -4.64 10.70 11.04
C ARG A 176 -3.77 9.92 12.02
N ALA A 177 -4.40 9.31 13.03
CA ALA A 177 -3.72 8.43 13.97
C ALA A 177 -3.09 7.22 13.24
N PRO A 178 -1.98 6.66 13.75
CA PRO A 178 -1.35 5.46 13.19
C PRO A 178 -2.20 4.22 13.47
N LYS A 179 -3.05 3.85 12.55
CA LYS A 179 -3.97 2.69 12.63
C LYS A 179 -4.02 1.94 11.29
N PRO A 180 -4.39 0.66 11.31
CA PRO A 180 -4.61 -0.10 10.08
C PRO A 180 -5.54 0.64 9.13
N ILE A 181 -5.37 0.41 7.84
CA ILE A 181 -6.18 1.04 6.81
C ILE A 181 -6.66 0.02 5.80
N ASP A 182 -7.80 0.31 5.19
CA ASP A 182 -8.41 -0.51 4.17
C ASP A 182 -7.55 -0.56 2.90
N GLU A 183 -7.47 -1.73 2.26
CA GLU A 183 -6.67 -1.95 1.06
C GLU A 183 -7.14 -1.10 -0.13
N ILE A 184 -8.46 -0.82 -0.23
CA ILE A 184 -9.01 0.04 -1.29
C ILE A 184 -8.51 1.47 -1.11
N PHE A 185 -8.53 1.96 0.14
CA PHE A 185 -7.97 3.28 0.43
C PHE A 185 -6.50 3.35 0.04
N LEU A 186 -5.70 2.35 0.42
CA LEU A 186 -4.26 2.31 0.09
C LEU A 186 -4.02 2.33 -1.41
N GLN A 187 -4.79 1.55 -2.18
CA GLN A 187 -4.63 1.55 -3.63
C GLN A 187 -4.96 2.92 -4.23
N VAL A 188 -6.12 3.49 -3.90
CA VAL A 188 -6.54 4.80 -4.43
C VAL A 188 -5.56 5.90 -4.01
N GLN A 189 -5.06 5.84 -2.77
CA GLN A 189 -4.03 6.74 -2.27
C GLN A 189 -2.72 6.59 -3.06
N ASN A 190 -2.26 5.37 -3.29
CA ASN A 190 -1.02 5.12 -3.99
C ASN A 190 -1.07 5.66 -5.42
N GLU A 191 -2.16 5.39 -6.16
CA GLU A 191 -2.35 5.95 -7.50
C GLU A 191 -2.37 7.49 -7.47
N TYR A 192 -3.05 8.09 -6.48
CA TYR A 192 -3.13 9.55 -6.34
C TYR A 192 -1.77 10.18 -6.00
N LEU A 193 -1.02 9.60 -5.07
CA LEU A 193 0.27 10.14 -4.61
C LEU A 193 1.38 9.96 -5.65
N GLN A 194 1.44 8.83 -6.32
CA GLN A 194 2.39 8.59 -7.41
C GLN A 194 2.19 9.60 -8.55
N GLU A 195 0.93 9.80 -8.98
CA GLU A 195 0.61 10.84 -9.98
C GLU A 195 0.95 12.26 -9.48
N ALA A 196 0.74 12.54 -8.18
CA ALA A 196 1.09 13.84 -7.61
C ALA A 196 2.60 14.09 -7.55
N ILE A 197 3.41 13.06 -7.37
CA ILE A 197 4.88 13.15 -7.41
C ILE A 197 5.38 13.31 -8.85
N GLU A 198 4.81 12.58 -9.80
CA GLU A 198 5.12 12.75 -11.23
C GLU A 198 4.81 14.18 -11.72
N GLU A 199 3.69 14.77 -11.29
CA GLU A 199 3.35 16.17 -11.61
C GLU A 199 4.33 17.20 -11.02
N LYS A 200 4.95 16.90 -9.87
CA LYS A 200 6.02 17.74 -9.31
C LYS A 200 7.31 17.68 -10.12
N GLY A 201 7.49 16.61 -10.88
CA GLY A 201 8.73 16.25 -11.54
C GLY A 201 9.68 15.47 -10.63
N VAL A 202 10.08 14.30 -11.07
CA VAL A 202 11.06 13.45 -10.38
C VAL A 202 12.46 13.86 -10.86
N THR A 203 13.37 14.10 -9.91
CA THR A 203 14.78 14.35 -10.19
C THR A 203 15.54 13.04 -10.05
N ASP A 204 16.29 12.67 -11.08
CA ASP A 204 17.17 11.49 -11.04
C ASP A 204 18.58 11.88 -10.60
N LEU A 205 19.29 11.01 -9.89
CA LEU A 205 20.68 11.27 -9.51
C LEU A 205 21.59 11.45 -10.72
N HIS A 206 21.29 10.82 -11.83
CA HIS A 206 22.05 10.99 -13.08
C HIS A 206 21.95 12.40 -13.67
N ASP A 207 20.96 13.18 -13.28
CA ASP A 207 20.79 14.57 -13.70
C ASP A 207 21.62 15.54 -12.84
N LEU A 208 22.25 15.04 -11.76
CA LEU A 208 23.03 15.85 -10.83
C LEU A 208 24.53 15.75 -11.11
N THR A 209 25.24 16.85 -10.90
CA THR A 209 26.70 16.89 -11.02
C THR A 209 27.32 16.77 -9.63
N PRO A 210 28.27 15.84 -9.41
CA PRO A 210 28.97 15.77 -8.14
C PRO A 210 29.83 17.00 -7.90
N VAL A 211 29.87 17.49 -6.68
CA VAL A 211 30.77 18.60 -6.28
C VAL A 211 32.16 18.09 -5.93
N LYS A 212 32.25 16.83 -5.48
CA LYS A 212 33.51 16.15 -5.17
C LYS A 212 33.25 14.64 -5.04
N ASP A 213 34.05 13.83 -5.75
CA ASP A 213 33.94 12.37 -5.72
C ASP A 213 32.46 11.92 -5.86
N ASN A 214 31.91 11.20 -4.88
CA ASN A 214 30.52 10.75 -4.82
C ASN A 214 29.62 11.70 -3.99
N LEU A 215 30.04 12.96 -3.76
CA LEU A 215 29.27 13.94 -3.00
C LEU A 215 28.56 14.91 -3.93
N TYR A 216 27.28 15.08 -3.70
CA TYR A 216 26.38 15.96 -4.45
C TYR A 216 25.77 17.02 -3.52
N VAL A 217 25.61 18.23 -4.02
CA VAL A 217 24.83 19.28 -3.36
C VAL A 217 23.69 19.66 -4.28
N TRP A 218 22.47 19.50 -3.80
CA TRP A 218 21.27 19.76 -4.57
C TRP A 218 20.26 20.58 -3.77
N GLN A 219 19.61 21.52 -4.43
CA GLN A 219 18.52 22.31 -3.86
C GLN A 219 17.20 21.95 -4.56
N GLY A 220 16.29 21.29 -3.82
CA GLY A 220 15.02 20.85 -4.35
C GLY A 220 14.15 20.17 -3.29
N ASP A 221 13.05 19.58 -3.73
CA ASP A 221 12.13 18.81 -2.87
C ASP A 221 12.63 17.36 -2.78
N ILE A 222 13.20 16.97 -1.65
CA ILE A 222 13.75 15.63 -1.43
C ILE A 222 12.71 14.51 -1.64
N THR A 223 11.41 14.83 -1.53
CA THR A 223 10.34 13.85 -1.79
C THR A 223 10.18 13.51 -3.27
N THR A 224 10.88 14.21 -4.16
CA THR A 224 10.90 13.95 -5.61
C THR A 224 12.20 13.34 -6.10
N LEU A 225 13.16 13.10 -5.21
CA LEU A 225 14.47 12.59 -5.61
C LEU A 225 14.45 11.06 -5.74
N ARG A 226 14.89 10.56 -6.89
CA ARG A 226 15.07 9.13 -7.15
C ARG A 226 16.47 8.70 -6.75
N CYS A 227 16.54 7.98 -5.62
CA CYS A 227 17.76 7.41 -5.05
C CYS A 227 17.42 6.16 -4.24
N ASP A 228 18.39 5.50 -3.61
CA ASP A 228 18.06 4.35 -2.79
C ASP A 228 17.37 4.76 -1.49
N ALA A 229 17.88 5.80 -0.81
CA ALA A 229 17.23 6.28 0.40
C ALA A 229 17.27 7.79 0.55
N ILE A 230 16.23 8.34 1.14
CA ILE A 230 16.21 9.72 1.65
C ILE A 230 16.18 9.70 3.18
N VAL A 231 16.79 10.72 3.80
CA VAL A 231 16.82 10.86 5.27
C VAL A 231 15.68 11.78 5.71
N ASN A 232 14.91 11.31 6.68
CA ASN A 232 13.90 12.07 7.40
C ASN A 232 14.43 12.56 8.74
N ALA A 233 14.39 13.87 8.99
CA ALA A 233 14.62 14.45 10.31
C ALA A 233 13.34 14.31 11.14
N ALA A 234 13.21 13.17 11.80
CA ALA A 234 12.03 12.74 12.56
C ALA A 234 12.02 13.33 13.99
N ASN A 235 10.86 13.23 14.64
CA ASN A 235 10.74 13.38 16.09
C ASN A 235 11.01 12.05 16.81
N SER A 236 11.19 12.08 18.13
CA SER A 236 11.50 10.88 18.93
C SER A 236 10.44 9.80 18.91
N GLN A 237 9.19 10.13 18.59
CA GLN A 237 8.10 9.17 18.43
C GLN A 237 8.09 8.51 17.05
N MET A 238 8.82 9.06 16.07
CA MET A 238 8.96 8.57 14.69
C MET A 238 7.65 8.54 13.87
N THR A 239 6.54 9.01 14.44
CA THR A 239 5.20 8.91 13.81
C THR A 239 4.85 10.10 12.93
N GLY A 240 5.81 10.95 12.61
CA GLY A 240 5.63 12.11 11.74
C GLY A 240 5.07 13.33 12.45
N CYS A 241 5.07 14.46 11.76
CA CYS A 241 4.50 15.70 12.24
C CYS A 241 2.97 15.68 12.06
N TYR A 242 2.22 15.99 13.14
CA TYR A 242 0.77 16.02 13.15
C TYR A 242 0.17 17.40 12.87
N ILE A 243 0.99 18.44 12.66
CA ILE A 243 0.49 19.78 12.36
C ILE A 243 -0.07 19.82 10.94
N PRO A 244 -1.36 20.13 10.74
CA PRO A 244 -1.99 20.14 9.42
C PRO A 244 -1.27 21.08 8.43
N GLY A 245 -0.86 20.55 7.27
CA GLY A 245 -0.24 21.34 6.22
C GLY A 245 1.14 21.90 6.54
N HIS A 246 1.79 21.48 7.64
CA HIS A 246 3.12 21.95 8.00
C HIS A 246 4.15 21.60 6.92
N THR A 247 5.13 22.50 6.72
CA THR A 247 6.12 22.38 5.63
C THR A 247 7.44 21.74 6.05
N CYS A 248 7.55 21.25 7.30
CA CYS A 248 8.76 20.52 7.71
C CYS A 248 8.92 19.23 6.91
N ILE A 249 10.17 18.78 6.83
CA ILE A 249 10.51 17.59 6.02
C ILE A 249 9.78 16.33 6.50
N ASP A 250 9.64 16.16 7.81
CA ASP A 250 8.91 15.05 8.42
C ASP A 250 7.43 15.00 7.98
N ASN A 251 6.74 16.16 7.97
CA ASN A 251 5.37 16.25 7.46
C ASN A 251 5.30 15.92 5.96
N CYS A 252 6.23 16.46 5.16
CA CYS A 252 6.26 16.25 3.70
C CYS A 252 6.51 14.77 3.36
N ILE A 253 7.50 14.14 3.98
CA ILE A 253 7.83 12.72 3.76
C ILE A 253 6.63 11.84 4.13
N HIS A 254 6.05 12.01 5.32
CA HIS A 254 4.87 11.25 5.73
C HIS A 254 3.65 11.47 4.85
N THR A 255 3.46 12.69 4.31
CA THR A 255 2.38 12.99 3.37
C THR A 255 2.56 12.23 2.06
N TYR A 256 3.72 12.35 1.42
CA TYR A 256 3.95 11.79 0.08
C TYR A 256 4.26 10.30 0.07
N ALA A 257 4.80 9.76 1.15
CA ALA A 257 4.89 8.31 1.34
C ALA A 257 3.51 7.66 1.49
N GLY A 258 2.57 8.37 2.12
CA GLY A 258 1.22 7.89 2.42
C GLY A 258 1.06 7.44 3.87
N VAL A 259 -0.21 7.21 4.28
CA VAL A 259 -0.57 6.96 5.69
C VAL A 259 0.03 5.66 6.25
N GLN A 260 0.42 4.72 5.41
CA GLN A 260 1.06 3.47 5.81
C GLN A 260 2.45 3.69 6.42
N LEU A 261 3.20 4.72 6.02
CA LEU A 261 4.51 5.02 6.61
C LEU A 261 4.39 5.30 8.10
N ARG A 262 3.41 6.15 8.49
CA ARG A 262 3.17 6.45 9.91
C ARG A 262 2.81 5.21 10.72
N TYR A 263 2.00 4.33 10.14
CA TYR A 263 1.59 3.09 10.80
C TYR A 263 2.77 2.12 10.96
N ASP A 264 3.63 1.99 9.97
CA ASP A 264 4.85 1.17 10.06
C ASP A 264 5.81 1.71 11.13
N CYS A 265 6.08 3.02 11.13
CA CYS A 265 6.87 3.66 12.18
C CYS A 265 6.29 3.41 13.58
N PHE A 266 4.98 3.58 13.75
CA PHE A 266 4.29 3.32 15.02
C PHE A 266 4.49 1.87 15.47
N GLN A 267 4.34 0.88 14.59
CA GLN A 267 4.54 -0.53 14.93
C GLN A 267 5.98 -0.82 15.36
N LYS A 268 6.97 -0.21 14.69
CA LYS A 268 8.39 -0.32 15.07
C LYS A 268 8.64 0.26 16.45
N MET A 269 8.09 1.45 16.74
CA MET A 269 8.24 2.11 18.03
C MET A 269 7.50 1.37 19.16
N GLN A 270 6.31 0.81 18.90
CA GLN A 270 5.60 -0.05 19.85
C GLN A 270 6.44 -1.30 20.19
N LYS A 271 7.07 -1.91 19.21
CA LYS A 271 7.96 -3.06 19.42
C LYS A 271 9.20 -2.69 20.23
N GLN A 272 9.73 -1.48 20.04
CA GLN A 272 10.88 -0.95 20.78
C GLN A 272 10.52 -0.63 22.24
N GLY A 273 9.35 -0.04 22.49
CA GLY A 273 8.82 0.25 23.83
C GLY A 273 9.36 1.54 24.47
N PHE A 274 10.19 2.32 23.78
CA PHE A 274 10.71 3.61 24.23
C PHE A 274 10.95 4.55 23.02
N GLU A 275 11.06 5.86 23.28
CA GLU A 275 11.30 6.85 22.24
C GLU A 275 12.68 6.67 21.57
N GLU A 276 12.77 7.03 20.29
CA GLU A 276 14.02 6.94 19.56
C GLU A 276 15.05 7.91 20.11
N PRO A 277 16.23 7.42 20.51
CA PRO A 277 17.30 8.31 21.00
C PRO A 277 17.83 9.23 19.90
N THR A 278 18.20 10.46 20.29
CA THR A 278 18.87 11.41 19.40
C THR A 278 20.20 10.82 18.89
N GLY A 279 20.46 10.97 17.60
CA GLY A 279 21.66 10.47 16.94
C GLY A 279 21.57 9.04 16.43
N GLN A 280 20.44 8.35 16.68
CA GLN A 280 20.15 7.01 16.15
C GLN A 280 19.30 7.09 14.90
N ALA A 281 19.22 5.97 14.14
CA ALA A 281 18.43 5.91 12.93
C ALA A 281 17.67 4.59 12.78
N LYS A 282 16.56 4.63 12.02
CA LYS A 282 15.75 3.48 11.61
C LYS A 282 15.42 3.56 10.13
N ILE A 283 15.17 2.41 9.53
CA ILE A 283 14.81 2.31 8.11
C ILE A 283 13.38 1.79 7.94
N THR A 284 12.68 2.35 6.95
CA THR A 284 11.37 1.88 6.47
C THR A 284 11.34 1.85 4.95
N PRO A 285 10.43 1.08 4.33
CA PRO A 285 10.09 1.28 2.93
C PRO A 285 9.61 2.72 2.68
N ALA A 286 9.86 3.25 1.48
CA ALA A 286 9.47 4.62 1.12
C ALA A 286 8.05 4.72 0.53
N TYR A 287 7.41 3.58 0.25
CA TYR A 287 6.04 3.44 -0.28
C TYR A 287 5.82 4.18 -1.60
N ASN A 288 5.21 5.38 -1.58
CA ASN A 288 4.88 6.11 -2.80
C ASN A 288 5.96 7.11 -3.25
N LEU A 289 7.02 7.29 -2.46
CA LEU A 289 8.14 8.14 -2.82
C LEU A 289 8.99 7.50 -3.94
N PRO A 290 9.72 8.29 -4.76
CA PRO A 290 10.56 7.76 -5.83
C PRO A 290 11.78 6.95 -5.34
N CYS A 291 12.18 7.13 -4.08
CA CYS A 291 13.25 6.36 -3.45
C CYS A 291 12.75 5.00 -2.95
N ARG A 292 13.67 4.08 -2.61
CA ARG A 292 13.34 2.74 -2.10
C ARG A 292 13.06 2.74 -0.60
N TYR A 293 13.81 3.54 0.17
CA TYR A 293 13.76 3.56 1.63
C TYR A 293 13.72 4.98 2.18
N VAL A 294 13.22 5.11 3.40
CA VAL A 294 13.36 6.30 4.24
C VAL A 294 14.19 5.92 5.47
N LEU A 295 15.28 6.64 5.70
CA LEU A 295 16.09 6.56 6.91
C LEU A 295 15.60 7.65 7.86
N HIS A 296 15.04 7.27 8.99
CA HIS A 296 14.52 8.21 9.99
C HIS A 296 15.57 8.40 11.08
N THR A 297 15.95 9.64 11.37
CA THR A 297 16.86 9.97 12.47
C THR A 297 16.34 11.14 13.29
N VAL A 298 16.65 11.15 14.58
CA VAL A 298 16.23 12.20 15.51
C VAL A 298 17.41 13.10 15.78
N GLY A 299 17.36 14.32 15.26
CA GLY A 299 18.40 15.30 15.49
C GLY A 299 18.30 16.01 16.85
N PRO A 300 19.37 16.63 17.34
CA PRO A 300 19.37 17.39 18.58
C PRO A 300 18.54 18.68 18.48
N ILE A 301 17.86 19.04 19.57
CA ILE A 301 17.14 20.31 19.75
C ILE A 301 18.05 21.27 20.53
N ILE A 302 18.30 22.45 19.98
CA ILE A 302 19.17 23.43 20.63
C ILE A 302 18.35 24.36 21.50
N ASN A 303 18.56 24.24 22.79
CA ASN A 303 17.94 25.10 23.79
C ASN A 303 19.04 26.00 24.43
N GLY A 304 19.27 27.19 23.88
CA GLY A 304 20.31 28.13 24.33
C GLY A 304 21.60 28.00 23.55
N HIS A 305 22.75 27.67 24.22
CA HIS A 305 24.01 27.59 23.56
C HIS A 305 24.33 26.21 22.99
N LEU A 306 24.88 26.19 21.79
CA LEU A 306 25.36 24.96 21.16
C LEU A 306 26.50 24.34 22.00
N THR A 307 26.36 23.05 22.30
CA THR A 307 27.36 22.29 23.05
C THR A 307 28.12 21.28 22.16
N LYS A 308 29.24 20.78 22.65
CA LYS A 308 29.95 19.69 21.97
C LYS A 308 29.06 18.45 21.86
N LYS A 309 28.28 18.15 22.89
CA LYS A 309 27.33 17.00 22.88
C LYS A 309 26.33 17.11 21.76
N ASP A 310 25.79 18.31 21.49
CA ASP A 310 24.85 18.52 20.40
C ASP A 310 25.51 18.28 19.04
N CYS A 311 26.77 18.71 18.88
CA CYS A 311 27.54 18.44 17.68
C CYS A 311 27.80 16.94 17.49
N ASP A 312 28.20 16.23 18.56
CA ASP A 312 28.44 14.79 18.54
C ASP A 312 27.13 14.01 18.22
N LEU A 313 25.97 14.44 18.74
CA LEU A 313 24.69 13.87 18.44
C LEU A 313 24.26 14.11 16.98
N LEU A 314 24.51 15.30 16.44
CA LEU A 314 24.23 15.57 15.03
C LEU A 314 25.13 14.72 14.11
N ALA A 315 26.42 14.58 14.42
CA ALA A 315 27.31 13.68 13.71
C ALA A 315 26.83 12.23 13.77
N GLY A 316 26.31 11.80 14.94
CA GLY A 316 25.66 10.51 15.12
C GLY A 316 24.49 10.26 14.18
N CYS A 317 23.67 11.28 13.86
CA CYS A 317 22.58 11.16 12.89
C CYS A 317 23.10 10.75 11.50
N TYR A 318 24.15 11.38 11.03
CA TYR A 318 24.75 11.06 9.73
C TYR A 318 25.38 9.68 9.72
N THR A 319 26.19 9.35 10.73
CA THR A 319 26.90 8.07 10.79
C THR A 319 25.93 6.89 10.97
N SER A 320 24.87 7.02 11.79
CA SER A 320 23.84 5.98 11.96
C SER A 320 23.05 5.73 10.68
N CYS A 321 22.72 6.79 9.92
CA CYS A 321 22.05 6.64 8.63
C CYS A 321 22.97 5.95 7.60
N LEU A 322 24.22 6.35 7.52
CA LEU A 322 25.20 5.76 6.61
C LEU A 322 25.49 4.29 6.95
N GLN A 323 25.58 3.96 8.24
CA GLN A 323 25.74 2.58 8.68
C GLN A 323 24.55 1.71 8.25
N LEU A 324 23.30 2.20 8.45
CA LEU A 324 22.12 1.50 7.96
C LEU A 324 22.13 1.36 6.42
N ALA A 325 22.57 2.38 5.70
CA ALA A 325 22.69 2.29 4.25
C ALA A 325 23.68 1.17 3.84
N THR A 326 24.81 1.06 4.50
CA THR A 326 25.77 -0.03 4.28
C THR A 326 25.18 -1.40 4.61
N ASP A 327 24.52 -1.53 5.76
CA ASP A 327 23.89 -2.79 6.20
C ASP A 327 22.78 -3.26 5.22
N TYR A 328 22.12 -2.34 4.54
CA TYR A 328 21.09 -2.61 3.54
C TYR A 328 21.60 -2.59 2.09
N HIS A 329 22.93 -2.48 1.89
CA HIS A 329 23.57 -2.42 0.57
C HIS A 329 22.97 -1.35 -0.34
N LEU A 330 22.79 -0.12 0.20
CA LEU A 330 22.31 1.01 -0.56
C LEU A 330 23.48 1.77 -1.18
N GLU A 331 23.33 2.17 -2.44
CA GLU A 331 24.37 2.86 -3.22
C GLU A 331 24.23 4.39 -3.13
N SER A 332 23.07 4.89 -2.73
CA SER A 332 22.81 6.33 -2.69
C SER A 332 21.90 6.74 -1.52
N VAL A 333 22.32 7.81 -0.80
CA VAL A 333 21.57 8.40 0.31
C VAL A 333 21.52 9.90 0.19
N ALA A 334 20.31 10.47 0.25
CA ALA A 334 20.12 11.92 0.28
C ALA A 334 19.74 12.40 1.68
N PHE A 335 20.51 13.33 2.20
CA PHE A 335 20.28 13.95 3.50
C PHE A 335 19.54 15.27 3.37
N CYS A 336 18.55 15.52 4.24
CA CYS A 336 18.04 16.86 4.50
C CYS A 336 18.93 17.61 5.49
N CYS A 337 18.69 18.92 5.68
CA CYS A 337 19.39 19.73 6.67
C CYS A 337 18.89 19.40 8.09
N ILE A 338 19.43 18.34 8.71
CA ILE A 338 18.99 17.83 10.01
C ILE A 338 19.12 18.90 11.09
N SER A 339 18.08 19.07 11.92
CA SER A 339 17.97 19.99 13.06
C SER A 339 18.04 21.50 12.74
N THR A 340 18.20 21.92 11.49
CA THR A 340 18.39 23.35 11.15
C THR A 340 17.09 24.17 11.07
N GLY A 341 15.92 23.51 11.12
CA GLY A 341 14.63 24.17 11.17
C GLY A 341 14.18 24.48 12.59
N VAL A 342 13.06 23.93 13.03
CA VAL A 342 12.45 24.15 14.36
C VAL A 342 13.30 23.66 15.53
N PHE A 343 14.40 22.92 15.28
CA PHE A 343 15.37 22.47 16.30
C PHE A 343 16.52 23.45 16.49
N HIS A 344 16.57 24.53 15.70
CA HIS A 344 17.47 25.69 15.87
C HIS A 344 18.98 25.38 15.88
N PHE A 345 19.41 24.29 15.27
CA PHE A 345 20.85 24.05 15.12
C PHE A 345 21.46 25.08 14.13
N PRO A 346 22.59 25.73 14.45
CA PRO A 346 23.19 26.71 13.55
C PRO A 346 23.57 26.12 12.18
N ASN A 347 23.09 26.72 11.09
CA ASN A 347 23.17 26.17 9.75
C ASN A 347 24.60 25.90 9.28
N GLU A 348 25.53 26.85 9.48
CA GLU A 348 26.93 26.70 9.10
C GLU A 348 27.58 25.53 9.81
N LYS A 349 27.36 25.44 11.13
CA LYS A 349 27.93 24.36 11.94
C LYS A 349 27.31 23.00 11.60
N ALA A 350 26.03 22.96 11.28
CA ALA A 350 25.37 21.75 10.79
C ALA A 350 25.96 21.27 9.46
N ALA A 351 26.21 22.20 8.53
CA ALA A 351 26.82 21.88 7.24
C ALA A 351 28.26 21.35 7.40
N GLU A 352 29.07 21.97 8.25
CA GLU A 352 30.41 21.46 8.57
C GLU A 352 30.39 20.03 9.09
N ILE A 353 29.49 19.73 10.05
CA ILE A 353 29.34 18.40 10.63
C ILE A 353 28.84 17.40 9.57
N ALA A 354 27.87 17.78 8.74
CA ALA A 354 27.38 16.93 7.68
C ALA A 354 28.48 16.50 6.72
N ILE A 355 29.27 17.48 6.22
CA ILE A 355 30.39 17.23 5.29
C ILE A 355 31.48 16.39 5.95
N ALA A 356 31.85 16.73 7.17
CA ALA A 356 32.90 15.99 7.89
C ALA A 356 32.47 14.53 8.13
N SER A 357 31.25 14.31 8.69
CA SER A 357 30.75 12.97 9.02
C SER A 357 30.61 12.09 7.79
N THR A 358 30.06 12.62 6.69
CA THR A 358 29.93 11.88 5.42
C THR A 358 31.27 11.58 4.79
N THR A 359 32.16 12.56 4.69
CA THR A 359 33.50 12.37 4.10
C THR A 359 34.34 11.36 4.88
N ASP A 360 34.31 11.44 6.21
CA ASP A 360 35.08 10.51 7.05
C ASP A 360 34.52 9.09 6.99
N PHE A 361 33.19 8.95 6.93
CA PHE A 361 32.54 7.64 6.75
C PHE A 361 32.93 6.99 5.41
N LEU A 362 32.87 7.73 4.31
CA LEU A 362 33.24 7.23 2.98
C LEU A 362 34.70 6.80 2.91
N LYS A 363 35.63 7.57 3.51
CA LYS A 363 37.07 7.21 3.57
C LYS A 363 37.34 5.92 4.37
N GLN A 364 36.57 5.66 5.42
CA GLN A 364 36.76 4.50 6.28
C GLN A 364 36.19 3.22 5.71
N ASN A 365 35.23 3.31 4.79
CA ASN A 365 34.50 2.17 4.25
C ASN A 365 34.84 1.84 2.79
N ASP A 366 35.83 2.51 2.17
CA ASP A 366 36.36 2.29 0.81
C ASP A 366 35.23 2.15 -0.24
N THR A 367 34.14 2.93 -0.11
CA THR A 367 32.91 2.86 -0.90
C THR A 367 32.74 4.02 -1.87
#